data_8710dffab8e3e4b7f7b38040125085a7
#
_entry.id   8710dffab8e3e4b7f7b38040125085a7
#
_cell.length_a   1.000
_cell.length_b   1.000
_cell.length_c   1.000
_cell.angle_alpha   90.00
_cell.angle_beta   90.00
_cell.angle_gamma   90.00
#
_symmetry.space_group_name_H-M   'P 1'
#
loop_
_entity.id
_entity.type
_entity.pdbx_description
1 polymer ?
#
loop_
_entity_poly.entity_id
_entity_poly.type
_entity_poly.pdbx_seq_one_letter_code
_entity_poly.pdbx_strand_id
1 'polypeptide(L)' 'MIKRFCAQLNDGSYINVVADRMELKENMLFVYDGPQLVALADISAVISARIGDEGRAK' A
#
# COMPACT_ATOMS: atom_id res chain seq x y z
N MET A 1 -3.58 -12.98 11.05
CA MET A 1 -2.44 -12.09 10.98
C MET A 1 -2.81 -10.87 10.15
N ILE A 2 -2.47 -9.70 10.62
CA ILE A 2 -2.82 -8.46 9.95
C ILE A 2 -1.67 -8.04 9.06
N LYS A 3 -1.99 -7.63 7.85
CA LYS A 3 -1.00 -7.08 6.94
C LYS A 3 -1.24 -5.60 6.76
N ARG A 4 -0.16 -4.88 6.57
CA ARG A 4 -0.23 -3.44 6.44
C ARG A 4 0.54 -2.99 5.23
N PHE A 5 -0.06 -2.14 4.46
CA PHE A 5 0.56 -1.54 3.29
C PHE A 5 1.18 -0.20 3.68
N CYS A 6 2.45 -0.02 3.29
CA CYS A 6 3.16 1.22 3.52
C CYS A 6 3.75 1.69 2.21
N ALA A 7 3.59 2.95 1.92
CA ALA A 7 4.16 3.54 0.72
C ALA A 7 4.67 4.93 1.03
N GLN A 8 5.73 5.30 0.34
CA GLN A 8 6.27 6.65 0.42
C GLN A 8 6.04 7.33 -0.92
N LEU A 9 5.54 8.53 -0.89
CA LEU A 9 5.24 9.30 -2.08
C LEU A 9 6.29 10.38 -2.30
N ASN A 10 6.38 10.84 -3.54
CA ASN A 10 7.45 11.75 -3.89
C ASN A 10 7.24 13.16 -3.37
N ASP A 11 6.09 13.45 -2.78
CA ASP A 11 5.86 14.74 -2.15
C ASP A 11 6.17 14.71 -0.66
N GLY A 12 6.70 13.60 -0.17
CA GLY A 12 7.05 13.47 1.24
C GLY A 12 5.98 12.83 2.09
N SER A 13 4.83 12.56 1.54
CA SER A 13 3.76 11.94 2.32
C SER A 13 3.88 10.43 2.30
N TYR A 14 3.10 9.80 3.16
CA TYR A 14 3.11 8.35 3.31
C TYR A 14 1.70 7.84 3.31
N ILE A 15 1.53 6.62 2.81
CA ILE A 15 0.29 5.87 2.95
C ILE A 15 0.58 4.72 3.89
N ASN A 16 -0.29 4.53 4.88
CA ASN A 16 -0.11 3.46 5.86
C ASN A 16 -1.49 2.96 6.23
N VAL A 17 -1.90 1.84 5.66
CA VAL A 17 -3.25 1.32 5.85
C VAL A 17 -3.18 -0.20 6.00
N VAL A 18 -4.20 -0.76 6.63
CA VAL A 18 -4.34 -2.19 6.69
C VAL A 18 -4.78 -2.68 5.32
N ALA A 19 -4.02 -3.59 4.75
CA ALA A 19 -4.31 -4.11 3.43
C ALA A 19 -3.58 -5.42 3.25
N ASP A 20 -4.14 -6.32 2.45
CA ASP A 20 -3.53 -7.62 2.27
C ASP A 20 -2.98 -7.83 0.87
N ARG A 21 -3.23 -6.92 -0.07
CA ARG A 21 -2.63 -7.06 -1.38
C ARG A 21 -2.67 -5.73 -2.12
N MET A 22 -1.86 -5.67 -3.16
CA MET A 22 -1.85 -4.52 -4.04
C MET A 22 -1.72 -5.00 -5.46
N GLU A 23 -2.22 -4.19 -6.39
CA GLU A 23 -2.16 -4.50 -7.80
C GLU A 23 -1.69 -3.27 -8.56
N LEU A 24 -0.90 -3.51 -9.59
CA LEU A 24 -0.45 -2.44 -10.46
C LEU A 24 -1.16 -2.59 -11.79
N LYS A 25 -1.85 -1.53 -12.21
CA LYS A 25 -2.63 -1.58 -13.41
C LYS A 25 -2.66 -0.21 -14.05
N GLU A 26 -2.24 -0.11 -15.31
CA GLU A 26 -2.31 1.14 -16.07
C GLU A 26 -1.68 2.30 -15.31
N ASN A 27 -0.50 2.08 -14.75
CA ASN A 27 0.26 3.09 -14.03
C ASN A 27 -0.41 3.56 -12.74
N MET A 28 -1.37 2.79 -12.24
CA MET A 28 -2.01 3.08 -10.97
C MET A 28 -1.81 1.93 -10.02
N LEU A 29 -1.56 2.26 -8.78
CA LEU A 29 -1.41 1.26 -7.73
C LEU A 29 -2.70 1.20 -6.94
N PHE A 30 -3.32 0.02 -6.94
CA PHE A 30 -4.56 -0.24 -6.22
C PHE A 30 -4.25 -1.09 -5.02
N VAL A 31 -4.70 -0.68 -3.87
CA VAL A 31 -4.42 -1.38 -2.61
C VAL A 31 -5.74 -1.88 -2.03
N TYR A 32 -5.78 -3.16 -1.70
CA TYR A 32 -7.02 -3.82 -1.29
C TYR A 32 -6.87 -4.45 0.09
N ASP A 33 -7.96 -4.43 0.82
CA ASP A 33 -8.10 -5.21 2.04
C ASP A 33 -9.29 -6.14 1.81
N GLY A 34 -8.99 -7.41 1.48
CA GLY A 34 -10.05 -8.31 1.05
C GLY A 34 -10.68 -7.81 -0.23
N PRO A 35 -11.99 -7.70 -0.29
CA PRO A 35 -12.65 -7.23 -1.49
C PRO A 35 -12.71 -5.71 -1.61
N GLN A 36 -12.17 -5.00 -0.62
CA GLN A 36 -12.38 -3.57 -0.54
C GLN A 36 -11.15 -2.81 -0.98
N LEU A 37 -11.33 -1.80 -1.81
CA LEU A 37 -10.26 -0.91 -2.22
C LEU A 37 -10.06 0.12 -1.11
N VAL A 38 -8.85 0.17 -0.55
CA VAL A 38 -8.59 1.05 0.59
C VAL A 38 -7.62 2.18 0.25
N ALA A 39 -6.89 2.06 -0.86
CA ALA A 39 -5.99 3.13 -1.25
C ALA A 39 -5.73 3.06 -2.74
N LEU A 40 -5.36 4.20 -3.30
CA LEU A 40 -5.11 4.31 -4.73
C LEU A 40 -4.05 5.38 -4.91
N ALA A 41 -3.05 5.09 -5.72
CA ALA A 41 -1.98 6.03 -5.96
C ALA A 41 -1.50 5.92 -7.40
N ASP A 42 -1.01 7.06 -7.92
CA ASP A 42 -0.37 7.07 -9.23
C ASP A 42 1.04 6.53 -9.05
N ILE A 43 1.41 5.55 -9.86
CA ILE A 43 2.70 4.89 -9.69
C ILE A 43 3.85 5.88 -9.86
N SER A 44 3.66 6.92 -10.66
CA SER A 44 4.72 7.89 -10.86
C SER A 44 4.98 8.72 -9.61
N ALA A 45 4.04 8.74 -8.68
CA ALA A 45 4.20 9.47 -7.42
C ALA A 45 4.73 8.59 -6.30
N VAL A 46 4.87 7.29 -6.52
CA VAL A 46 5.26 6.35 -5.47
C VAL A 46 6.75 6.12 -5.54
N ILE A 47 7.46 6.38 -4.45
CA ILE A 47 8.88 6.08 -4.36
C ILE A 47 9.09 4.64 -3.95
N SER A 48 8.34 4.18 -2.95
CA SER A 48 8.43 2.79 -2.50
C SER A 48 7.08 2.37 -1.98
N ALA A 49 6.82 1.06 -2.06
CA ALA A 49 5.57 0.51 -1.60
C ALA A 49 5.80 -0.94 -1.21
N ARG A 50 5.20 -1.35 -0.11
CA ARG A 50 5.33 -2.72 0.32
C ARG A 50 4.18 -3.10 1.25
N ILE A 51 3.94 -4.40 1.32
CA ILE A 51 3.00 -4.97 2.27
C ILE A 51 3.78 -5.90 3.17
N GLY A 52 3.61 -5.75 4.46
CA GLY A 52 4.27 -6.59 5.44
C GLY A 52 3.32 -7.02 6.52
N ASP A 53 3.73 -8.04 7.25
CA ASP A 53 2.96 -8.51 8.39
C ASP A 53 3.11 -7.53 9.52
N GLU A 54 2.01 -7.17 10.09
CA GLU A 54 2.01 -6.36 11.27
C GLU A 54 1.79 -7.23 12.47
N GLY A 55 2.15 -6.77 13.63
CA GLY A 55 1.97 -7.54 14.83
C GLY A 55 3.05 -8.53 15.12
N ARG A 56 4.08 -8.63 14.26
CA ARG A 56 5.23 -9.42 14.60
C ARG A 56 5.98 -8.72 15.64
N ALA A 57 6.27 -9.44 16.60
CA ALA A 57 7.09 -8.87 17.63
C ALA A 57 8.43 -8.60 17.04
N LYS A 58 8.97 -7.70 17.38
CA LYS A 58 10.18 -7.51 16.86
C LYS A 58 11.05 -7.47 17.65
#